data_6d0389137145b8efbf44c15106154da5
#
_entry.id   6d0389137145b8efbf44c15106154da5
#
_cell.length_a   1.000
_cell.length_b   1.000
_cell.length_c   1.000
_cell.angle_alpha   90.00
_cell.angle_beta   90.00
_cell.angle_gamma   90.00
#
_symmetry.space_group_name_H-M   'P 1'
#
loop_
_entity.id
_entity.type
_entity.pdbx_description
1 polymer ?
#
loop_
_entity_poly.entity_id
_entity_poly.type
_entity_poly.pdbx_seq_one_letter_code
_entity_poly.pdbx_strand_id
1 'polypeptide(L)'
;SLGFWANLEHAPPPITHIHISRLCVFGSAQLNAAELGLAEFGAVLPARELGNALLYRLESCRDLDRIAPAQLIAIESQDDAIGLGVLADGTQRQLRARLLVGADGTESFVRNHFAIGADRFDYAQSALVTTLTCERAPDGCAFERFTDSGPVALLPLAGNRAGLVLSVPTADAARVAELDDDAFIALVHERFGYRLGRFSRPGKRKPYPLARMLASALTAPRMVLVGNAAQTVHPLGAQGFNLGLRDALSLSELLIESRRDAGDPGAADLLARYVARRTPDRQATTAFSHDLVRLTRNPFPPLRWLGS
;
A
#
# COMPACT_ATOMS: atom_id res chain seq x y z
N SER A 1 -13.13 3.76 -14.30
CA SER A 1 -13.11 4.64 -13.10
C SER A 1 -14.12 4.15 -12.08
N LEU A 2 -13.72 3.95 -10.82
CA LEU A 2 -14.64 3.56 -9.74
C LEU A 2 -15.58 4.69 -9.32
N GLY A 3 -15.43 5.90 -9.89
CA GLY A 3 -16.29 7.06 -9.63
C GLY A 3 -16.16 7.68 -8.24
N PHE A 4 -15.18 7.26 -7.43
CA PHE A 4 -15.03 7.77 -6.06
C PHE A 4 -14.44 9.19 -5.98
N TRP A 5 -13.76 9.65 -7.04
CA TRP A 5 -13.15 10.99 -7.08
C TRP A 5 -14.16 12.11 -6.82
N ALA A 6 -15.39 11.95 -7.31
CA ALA A 6 -16.47 12.91 -7.09
C ALA A 6 -16.95 12.97 -5.63
N ASN A 7 -16.60 11.97 -4.83
CA ASN A 7 -17.00 11.86 -3.43
C ASN A 7 -15.89 12.28 -2.46
N LEU A 8 -14.76 12.78 -2.97
CA LEU A 8 -13.72 13.37 -2.14
C LEU A 8 -14.15 14.77 -1.73
N GLU A 9 -13.92 15.13 -0.48
CA GLU A 9 -14.19 16.48 0.04
C GLU A 9 -13.37 17.55 -0.70
N HIS A 10 -12.11 17.19 -1.03
CA HIS A 10 -11.21 18.04 -1.79
C HIS A 10 -10.43 17.19 -2.79
N ALA A 11 -10.19 17.74 -3.98
CA ALA A 11 -9.28 17.13 -4.93
C ALA A 11 -7.84 17.12 -4.35
N PRO A 12 -7.17 15.96 -4.28
CA PRO A 12 -5.81 15.92 -3.81
C PRO A 12 -4.87 16.65 -4.78
N PRO A 13 -3.82 17.31 -4.28
CA PRO A 13 -2.84 17.94 -5.15
C PRO A 13 -2.13 16.88 -6.00
N PRO A 14 -1.96 17.13 -7.31
CA PRO A 14 -1.24 16.20 -8.17
C PRO A 14 0.25 16.20 -7.82
N ILE A 15 0.88 15.03 -7.94
CA ILE A 15 2.35 14.92 -7.92
C ILE A 15 2.85 15.13 -9.33
N THR A 16 3.47 16.27 -9.59
CA THR A 16 4.03 16.62 -10.89
C THR A 16 5.56 16.46 -10.92
N HIS A 17 6.19 16.48 -9.74
CA HIS A 17 7.64 16.34 -9.57
C HIS A 17 7.97 15.32 -8.50
N ILE A 18 9.06 14.57 -8.70
CA ILE A 18 9.66 13.73 -7.69
C ILE A 18 11.12 14.13 -7.53
N HIS A 19 11.50 14.51 -6.31
CA HIS A 19 12.87 14.89 -5.97
C HIS A 19 13.50 13.78 -5.11
N ILE A 20 14.55 13.17 -5.64
CA ILE A 20 15.28 12.10 -4.97
C ILE A 20 16.67 12.61 -4.59
N SER A 21 17.05 12.43 -3.33
CA SER A 21 18.36 12.85 -2.82
C SER A 21 18.89 11.89 -1.75
N ARG A 22 20.18 12.01 -1.43
CA ARG A 22 20.78 11.29 -0.31
C ARG A 22 21.38 12.26 0.69
N LEU A 23 21.24 11.95 1.98
CA LEU A 23 21.86 12.74 3.05
C LEU A 23 23.38 12.66 2.95
N CYS A 24 24.07 13.80 3.11
CA CYS A 24 25.53 13.92 3.02
C CYS A 24 26.16 13.50 1.68
N VAL A 25 25.37 13.42 0.60
CA VAL A 25 25.86 13.19 -0.77
C VAL A 25 25.45 14.36 -1.64
N PHE A 26 26.42 14.83 -2.46
CA PHE A 26 26.14 15.89 -3.43
C PHE A 26 25.40 15.34 -4.63
N GLY A 27 24.38 16.08 -5.07
CA GLY A 27 23.55 15.73 -6.21
C GLY A 27 22.12 15.32 -5.81
N SER A 28 21.23 15.36 -6.77
CA SER A 28 19.86 14.89 -6.65
C SER A 28 19.33 14.52 -8.03
N ALA A 29 18.44 13.52 -8.08
CA ALA A 29 17.67 13.22 -9.27
C ALA A 29 16.30 13.91 -9.16
N GLN A 30 15.82 14.44 -10.28
CA GLN A 30 14.48 15.01 -10.38
C GLN A 30 13.76 14.34 -11.55
N LEU A 31 12.53 13.94 -11.30
CA LEU A 31 11.61 13.46 -12.33
C LEU A 31 10.52 14.50 -12.50
N ASN A 32 10.25 14.89 -13.73
CA ASN A 32 9.18 15.80 -14.09
C ASN A 32 8.16 15.05 -14.94
N ALA A 33 6.89 15.05 -14.54
CA ALA A 33 5.83 14.35 -15.27
C ALA A 33 5.73 14.82 -16.73
N ALA A 34 5.82 16.13 -16.97
CA ALA A 34 5.73 16.70 -18.32
C ALA A 34 6.86 16.22 -19.25
N GLU A 35 8.08 16.02 -18.73
CA GLU A 35 9.21 15.47 -19.52
C GLU A 35 8.99 14.03 -19.95
N LEU A 36 8.14 13.29 -19.22
CA LEU A 36 7.75 11.92 -19.53
C LEU A 36 6.42 11.82 -20.30
N GLY A 37 5.86 12.96 -20.73
CA GLY A 37 4.58 13.00 -21.43
C GLY A 37 3.37 12.69 -20.54
N LEU A 38 3.52 12.81 -19.22
CA LEU A 38 2.45 12.58 -18.25
C LEU A 38 1.91 13.90 -17.72
N ALA A 39 0.61 13.95 -17.42
CA ALA A 39 0.02 15.08 -16.71
C ALA A 39 0.50 15.15 -15.25
N GLU A 40 0.61 13.99 -14.61
CA GLU A 40 1.02 13.82 -13.22
C GLU A 40 1.50 12.39 -12.97
N PHE A 41 2.26 12.18 -11.91
CA PHE A 41 2.63 10.84 -11.43
C PHE A 41 1.53 10.18 -10.60
N GLY A 42 0.56 10.95 -10.13
CA GLY A 42 -0.52 10.52 -9.27
C GLY A 42 -0.81 11.54 -8.17
N ALA A 43 -1.45 11.10 -7.10
CA ALA A 43 -1.81 11.95 -5.98
C ALA A 43 -1.72 11.19 -4.66
N VAL A 44 -1.60 11.93 -3.55
CA VAL A 44 -1.61 11.36 -2.20
C VAL A 44 -2.92 11.69 -1.52
N LEU A 45 -3.54 10.65 -1.00
CA LEU A 45 -4.78 10.75 -0.23
C LEU A 45 -4.58 10.17 1.16
N PRO A 46 -5.07 10.81 2.22
CA PRO A 46 -5.23 10.18 3.51
C PRO A 46 -6.11 8.92 3.37
N ALA A 47 -5.65 7.80 3.93
CA ALA A 47 -6.38 6.52 3.83
C ALA A 47 -7.83 6.62 4.35
N ARG A 48 -8.07 7.49 5.33
CA ARG A 48 -9.41 7.76 5.87
C ARG A 48 -10.33 8.42 4.82
N GLU A 49 -9.85 9.40 4.08
CA GLU A 49 -10.64 10.09 3.05
C GLU A 49 -10.97 9.14 1.90
N LEU A 50 -9.98 8.38 1.44
CA LEU A 50 -10.20 7.34 0.43
C LEU A 50 -11.21 6.31 0.92
N GLY A 51 -11.09 5.83 2.16
CA GLY A 51 -12.01 4.87 2.76
C GLY A 51 -13.43 5.40 2.82
N ASN A 52 -13.63 6.64 3.27
CA ASN A 52 -14.95 7.27 3.33
C ASN A 52 -15.58 7.41 1.93
N ALA A 53 -14.81 7.88 0.94
CA ALA A 53 -15.29 8.03 -0.43
C ALA A 53 -15.69 6.68 -1.06
N LEU A 54 -14.94 5.61 -0.79
CA LEU A 54 -15.25 4.25 -1.24
C LEU A 54 -16.49 3.69 -0.52
N LEU A 55 -16.61 3.88 0.80
CA LEU A 55 -17.79 3.44 1.56
C LEU A 55 -19.07 4.13 1.07
N TYR A 56 -19.01 5.45 0.86
CA TYR A 56 -20.12 6.20 0.28
C TYR A 56 -20.53 5.64 -1.09
N ARG A 57 -19.53 5.27 -1.93
CA ARG A 57 -19.82 4.67 -3.23
C ARG A 57 -20.44 3.28 -3.11
N LEU A 58 -20.02 2.47 -2.13
CA LEU A 58 -20.60 1.15 -1.86
C LEU A 58 -22.07 1.21 -1.46
N GLU A 59 -22.50 2.24 -0.72
CA GLU A 59 -23.91 2.43 -0.32
C GLU A 59 -24.86 2.58 -1.53
N SER A 60 -24.34 3.04 -2.67
CA SER A 60 -25.11 3.14 -3.91
C SER A 60 -25.17 1.83 -4.72
N CYS A 61 -24.46 0.79 -4.31
CA CYS A 61 -24.45 -0.52 -4.98
C CYS A 61 -25.63 -1.37 -4.49
N ARG A 62 -26.63 -1.63 -5.36
CA ARG A 62 -27.84 -2.36 -5.00
C ARG A 62 -27.64 -3.87 -4.82
N ASP A 63 -26.65 -4.44 -5.48
CA ASP A 63 -26.38 -5.89 -5.49
C ASP A 63 -25.22 -6.23 -4.54
N LEU A 64 -25.05 -5.46 -3.45
CA LEU A 64 -24.01 -5.63 -2.47
C LEU A 64 -24.61 -5.73 -1.07
N ASP A 65 -24.36 -6.86 -0.40
CA ASP A 65 -24.63 -7.03 1.02
C ASP A 65 -23.36 -6.75 1.83
N ARG A 66 -23.43 -5.78 2.74
CA ARG A 66 -22.32 -5.45 3.63
C ARG A 66 -22.62 -5.96 5.05
N ILE A 67 -21.75 -6.84 5.54
CA ILE A 67 -21.81 -7.36 6.92
C ILE A 67 -20.57 -6.81 7.66
N ALA A 68 -20.78 -5.77 8.47
CA ALA A 68 -19.72 -5.12 9.23
C ALA A 68 -20.29 -4.42 10.49
N PRO A 69 -19.69 -4.63 11.70
CA PRO A 69 -18.49 -5.47 11.90
C PRO A 69 -18.80 -6.97 11.79
N ALA A 70 -17.84 -7.74 11.27
CA ALA A 70 -17.95 -9.18 11.15
C ALA A 70 -16.60 -9.86 11.20
N GLN A 71 -16.58 -11.13 11.63
CA GLN A 71 -15.38 -11.98 11.63
C GLN A 71 -15.68 -13.26 10.86
N LEU A 72 -14.83 -13.61 9.90
CA LEU A 72 -14.84 -14.92 9.27
C LEU A 72 -14.22 -15.94 10.24
N ILE A 73 -14.99 -16.97 10.62
CA ILE A 73 -14.60 -17.94 11.64
C ILE A 73 -14.43 -19.38 11.10
N ALA A 74 -15.03 -19.66 9.93
CA ALA A 74 -14.92 -20.99 9.29
C ALA A 74 -14.98 -20.86 7.78
N ILE A 75 -14.29 -21.75 7.09
CA ILE A 75 -14.34 -21.92 5.63
C ILE A 75 -14.49 -23.42 5.35
N GLU A 76 -15.44 -23.78 4.49
CA GLU A 76 -15.69 -25.16 4.09
C GLU A 76 -15.69 -25.27 2.57
N SER A 77 -14.75 -25.98 2.00
CA SER A 77 -14.68 -26.17 0.55
C SER A 77 -15.71 -27.22 0.10
N GLN A 78 -16.47 -26.90 -0.95
CA GLN A 78 -17.43 -27.76 -1.62
C GLN A 78 -17.09 -27.77 -3.13
N ASP A 79 -17.60 -28.72 -3.87
CA ASP A 79 -17.29 -28.86 -5.30
C ASP A 79 -17.69 -27.63 -6.13
N ASP A 80 -18.88 -27.09 -5.86
CA ASP A 80 -19.48 -25.96 -6.63
C ASP A 80 -19.53 -24.65 -5.86
N ALA A 81 -19.13 -24.62 -4.57
CA ALA A 81 -19.21 -23.45 -3.70
C ALA A 81 -18.19 -23.49 -2.55
N ILE A 82 -18.15 -22.41 -1.82
CA ILE A 82 -17.47 -22.31 -0.50
C ILE A 82 -18.50 -21.93 0.54
N GLY A 83 -18.59 -22.72 1.62
CA GLY A 83 -19.32 -22.40 2.83
C GLY A 83 -18.48 -21.49 3.73
N LEU A 84 -19.09 -20.46 4.32
CA LEU A 84 -18.43 -19.50 5.19
C LEU A 84 -19.22 -19.35 6.49
N GLY A 85 -18.56 -19.59 7.63
CA GLY A 85 -19.08 -19.24 8.94
C GLY A 85 -18.66 -17.82 9.31
N VAL A 86 -19.62 -16.92 9.50
CA VAL A 86 -19.39 -15.51 9.83
C VAL A 86 -20.02 -15.17 11.16
N LEU A 87 -19.24 -14.60 12.07
CA LEU A 87 -19.74 -14.05 13.33
C LEU A 87 -19.99 -12.55 13.14
N ALA A 88 -21.26 -12.12 13.27
CA ALA A 88 -21.67 -10.73 13.18
C ALA A 88 -22.73 -10.43 14.26
N ASP A 89 -22.56 -9.32 14.97
CA ASP A 89 -23.47 -8.89 16.06
C ASP A 89 -23.72 -10.00 17.10
N GLY A 90 -22.67 -10.78 17.44
CA GLY A 90 -22.76 -11.92 18.36
C GLY A 90 -23.49 -13.15 17.81
N THR A 91 -23.94 -13.12 16.56
CA THR A 91 -24.67 -14.22 15.91
C THR A 91 -23.82 -14.85 14.82
N GLN A 92 -23.72 -16.18 14.83
CA GLN A 92 -23.10 -16.92 13.76
C GLN A 92 -24.08 -17.09 12.60
N ARG A 93 -23.60 -16.73 11.38
CA ARG A 93 -24.33 -16.87 10.12
C ARG A 93 -23.57 -17.82 9.19
N GLN A 94 -24.28 -18.60 8.40
CA GLN A 94 -23.73 -19.41 7.34
C GLN A 94 -24.01 -18.74 6.00
N LEU A 95 -22.94 -18.56 5.21
CA LEU A 95 -23.02 -18.03 3.85
C LEU A 95 -22.49 -19.08 2.88
N ARG A 96 -22.97 -19.03 1.66
CA ARG A 96 -22.48 -19.87 0.56
C ARG A 96 -22.11 -18.98 -0.62
N ALA A 97 -20.88 -19.14 -1.13
CA ALA A 97 -20.36 -18.34 -2.23
C ALA A 97 -19.78 -19.24 -3.34
N ARG A 98 -19.84 -18.79 -4.59
CA ARG A 98 -19.22 -19.48 -5.73
C ARG A 98 -17.72 -19.18 -5.82
N LEU A 99 -17.28 -18.05 -5.27
CA LEU A 99 -15.88 -17.62 -5.19
C LEU A 99 -15.68 -16.87 -3.87
N LEU A 100 -14.60 -17.20 -3.17
CA LEU A 100 -14.08 -16.44 -2.03
C LEU A 100 -12.91 -15.56 -2.45
N VAL A 101 -12.97 -14.28 -2.16
CA VAL A 101 -11.86 -13.33 -2.36
C VAL A 101 -11.24 -12.97 -1.02
N GLY A 102 -10.02 -13.45 -0.77
CA GLY A 102 -9.24 -13.11 0.41
C GLY A 102 -8.56 -11.74 0.22
N ALA A 103 -9.10 -10.71 0.89
CA ALA A 103 -8.58 -9.35 0.91
C ALA A 103 -8.33 -8.86 2.35
N ASP A 104 -8.05 -9.79 3.25
CA ASP A 104 -8.03 -9.67 4.71
C ASP A 104 -6.65 -9.33 5.29
N GLY A 105 -5.77 -8.77 4.44
CA GLY A 105 -4.51 -8.17 4.87
C GLY A 105 -3.34 -9.15 5.02
N THR A 106 -2.23 -8.64 5.54
CA THR A 106 -0.93 -9.35 5.60
C THR A 106 -1.00 -10.66 6.40
N GLU A 107 -1.77 -10.67 7.49
CA GLU A 107 -1.96 -11.86 8.35
C GLU A 107 -3.24 -12.62 7.97
N SER A 108 -3.53 -12.73 6.69
CA SER A 108 -4.74 -13.30 6.11
C SER A 108 -5.16 -14.63 6.73
N PHE A 109 -6.36 -14.66 7.30
CA PHE A 109 -7.02 -15.88 7.76
C PHE A 109 -7.34 -16.80 6.58
N VAL A 110 -7.81 -16.23 5.46
CA VAL A 110 -8.13 -16.97 4.23
C VAL A 110 -6.90 -17.70 3.71
N ARG A 111 -5.77 -17.00 3.56
CA ARG A 111 -4.50 -17.60 3.12
C ARG A 111 -4.07 -18.76 4.01
N ASN A 112 -4.13 -18.55 5.32
CA ASN A 112 -3.69 -19.56 6.30
C ASN A 112 -4.62 -20.78 6.29
N HIS A 113 -5.94 -20.58 6.14
CA HIS A 113 -6.91 -21.68 6.06
C HIS A 113 -6.61 -22.63 4.88
N PHE A 114 -6.23 -22.10 3.72
CA PHE A 114 -5.86 -22.91 2.56
C PHE A 114 -4.40 -23.39 2.60
N ALA A 115 -3.72 -23.29 3.74
CA ALA A 115 -2.33 -23.70 3.92
C ALA A 115 -1.37 -23.10 2.86
N ILE A 116 -1.70 -21.92 2.30
CA ILE A 116 -0.82 -21.23 1.38
C ILE A 116 0.31 -20.57 2.17
N GLY A 117 1.53 -21.08 2.00
CA GLY A 117 2.72 -20.54 2.63
C GLY A 117 3.03 -19.11 2.18
N ALA A 118 3.90 -18.44 2.94
CA ALA A 118 4.37 -17.11 2.59
C ALA A 118 5.87 -16.97 2.84
N ASP A 119 6.59 -16.46 1.82
CA ASP A 119 7.97 -16.00 1.98
C ASP A 119 7.95 -14.64 2.67
N ARG A 120 8.64 -14.53 3.82
CA ARG A 120 8.69 -13.32 4.63
C ARG A 120 10.12 -12.83 4.76
N PHE A 121 10.29 -11.52 4.66
CA PHE A 121 11.55 -10.83 4.87
C PHE A 121 11.32 -9.62 5.76
N ASP A 122 11.93 -9.63 6.95
CA ASP A 122 11.92 -8.49 7.86
C ASP A 122 13.05 -7.52 7.51
N TYR A 123 12.71 -6.25 7.30
CA TYR A 123 13.70 -5.21 7.03
C TYR A 123 14.38 -4.68 8.30
N ALA A 124 13.96 -5.12 9.48
CA ALA A 124 14.36 -4.59 10.78
C ALA A 124 14.17 -3.07 10.88
N GLN A 125 13.18 -2.55 10.19
CA GLN A 125 12.79 -1.14 10.14
C GLN A 125 11.30 -1.00 10.42
N SER A 126 10.93 0.18 10.91
CA SER A 126 9.54 0.62 11.03
C SER A 126 9.37 1.97 10.37
N ALA A 127 8.25 2.20 9.71
CA ALA A 127 7.86 3.50 9.21
C ALA A 127 6.99 4.23 10.23
N LEU A 128 7.38 5.44 10.61
CA LEU A 128 6.48 6.37 11.29
C LEU A 128 5.77 7.19 10.22
N VAL A 129 4.44 7.11 10.23
CA VAL A 129 3.60 7.85 9.30
C VAL A 129 2.87 8.95 10.05
N THR A 130 2.99 10.17 9.58
CA THR A 130 2.32 11.34 10.16
C THR A 130 2.16 12.44 9.11
N THR A 131 1.67 13.61 9.50
CA THR A 131 1.62 14.80 8.66
C THR A 131 2.38 15.95 9.32
N LEU A 132 2.90 16.86 8.52
CA LEU A 132 3.60 18.06 8.98
C LEU A 132 3.00 19.29 8.27
N THR A 133 3.11 20.46 8.91
CA THR A 133 2.94 21.76 8.24
C THR A 133 4.33 22.26 7.85
N CYS A 134 4.50 22.61 6.59
CA CYS A 134 5.74 23.15 6.02
C CYS A 134 5.66 24.68 5.96
N GLU A 135 6.77 25.38 6.14
CA GLU A 135 6.85 26.83 5.94
C GLU A 135 6.66 27.19 4.45
N ARG A 136 7.20 26.34 3.55
CA ARG A 136 7.00 26.44 2.10
C ARG A 136 6.16 25.27 1.63
N ALA A 137 5.17 25.55 0.79
CA ALA A 137 4.32 24.50 0.20
C ALA A 137 5.17 23.51 -0.62
N PRO A 138 4.83 22.21 -0.60
CA PRO A 138 5.50 21.22 -1.47
C PRO A 138 5.23 21.41 -2.97
N ASP A 139 4.17 22.14 -3.35
CA ASP A 139 3.80 22.50 -4.72
C ASP A 139 3.86 21.33 -5.72
N GLY A 140 3.17 20.24 -5.39
CA GLY A 140 3.12 19.05 -6.24
C GLY A 140 4.43 18.26 -6.30
N CYS A 141 5.43 18.59 -5.46
CA CYS A 141 6.68 17.85 -5.38
C CYS A 141 6.63 16.80 -4.28
N ALA A 142 6.84 15.54 -4.64
CA ALA A 142 7.13 14.46 -3.71
C ALA A 142 8.65 14.40 -3.49
N PHE A 143 9.07 14.27 -2.24
CA PHE A 143 10.47 14.17 -1.87
C PHE A 143 10.77 12.79 -1.31
N GLU A 144 11.84 12.18 -1.81
CA GLU A 144 12.42 10.97 -1.25
C GLU A 144 13.89 11.26 -0.89
N ARG A 145 14.23 11.13 0.39
CA ARG A 145 15.59 11.33 0.84
C ARG A 145 16.11 10.09 1.55
N PHE A 146 17.14 9.50 0.99
CA PHE A 146 17.81 8.35 1.58
C PHE A 146 18.78 8.79 2.69
N THR A 147 18.70 8.09 3.82
CA THR A 147 19.62 8.27 4.95
C THR A 147 20.16 6.92 5.40
N ASP A 148 21.21 6.90 6.20
CA ASP A 148 21.78 5.64 6.70
C ASP A 148 20.85 4.89 7.65
N SER A 149 19.89 5.59 8.29
CA SER A 149 18.85 4.98 9.13
C SER A 149 17.57 4.59 8.37
N GLY A 150 17.49 4.90 7.09
CA GLY A 150 16.36 4.59 6.21
C GLY A 150 15.85 5.81 5.44
N PRO A 151 14.95 5.61 4.49
CA PRO A 151 14.38 6.70 3.70
C PRO A 151 13.45 7.60 4.50
N VAL A 152 13.39 8.87 4.08
CA VAL A 152 12.45 9.88 4.54
C VAL A 152 11.68 10.39 3.31
N ALA A 153 10.37 10.16 3.28
CA ALA A 153 9.51 10.69 2.22
C ALA A 153 8.64 11.83 2.76
N LEU A 154 8.56 12.91 1.99
CA LEU A 154 7.58 13.98 2.18
C LEU A 154 6.71 14.08 0.93
N LEU A 155 5.42 13.89 1.13
CA LEU A 155 4.43 13.77 0.07
C LEU A 155 3.47 14.96 0.12
N PRO A 156 3.18 15.64 -1.01
CA PRO A 156 2.34 16.82 -1.02
C PRO A 156 0.91 16.50 -0.59
N LEU A 157 0.38 17.30 0.31
CA LEU A 157 -1.02 17.35 0.70
C LEU A 157 -1.55 18.78 0.44
N ALA A 158 -2.85 18.99 0.61
CA ALA A 158 -3.47 20.30 0.39
C ALA A 158 -2.82 21.42 1.25
N GLY A 159 -2.64 22.57 0.66
CA GLY A 159 -2.00 23.73 1.28
C GLY A 159 -0.52 23.49 1.60
N ASN A 160 -0.09 23.94 2.76
CA ASN A 160 1.30 23.77 3.25
C ASN A 160 1.49 22.47 4.01
N ARG A 161 0.61 21.47 3.87
CA ARG A 161 0.72 20.19 4.54
C ARG A 161 1.53 19.19 3.71
N ALA A 162 2.29 18.35 4.39
CA ALA A 162 2.94 17.20 3.79
C ALA A 162 2.68 15.95 4.62
N GLY A 163 2.47 14.83 3.96
CA GLY A 163 2.55 13.51 4.57
C GLY A 163 4.02 13.13 4.76
N LEU A 164 4.40 12.72 5.96
CA LEU A 164 5.74 12.22 6.29
C LEU A 164 5.70 10.72 6.45
N VAL A 165 6.62 10.04 5.76
CA VAL A 165 6.98 8.64 6.04
C VAL A 165 8.45 8.62 6.45
N LEU A 166 8.70 8.38 7.74
CA LEU A 166 10.04 8.36 8.33
C LEU A 166 10.40 6.91 8.68
N SER A 167 11.36 6.35 7.98
CA SER A 167 11.89 5.01 8.33
C SER A 167 12.94 5.12 9.44
N VAL A 168 12.81 4.23 10.42
CA VAL A 168 13.74 4.11 11.55
C VAL A 168 14.03 2.63 11.83
N PRO A 169 15.13 2.27 12.50
CA PRO A 169 15.31 0.93 13.02
C PRO A 169 14.14 0.54 13.93
N THR A 170 13.66 -0.70 13.84
CA THR A 170 12.50 -1.15 14.64
C THR A 170 12.73 -0.97 16.14
N ALA A 171 13.97 -1.16 16.62
CA ALA A 171 14.34 -0.96 18.01
C ALA A 171 14.12 0.48 18.50
N ASP A 172 14.21 1.47 17.61
CA ASP A 172 14.03 2.89 17.92
C ASP A 172 12.59 3.38 17.73
N ALA A 173 11.73 2.60 17.10
CA ALA A 173 10.44 3.06 16.61
C ALA A 173 9.52 3.59 17.73
N ALA A 174 9.44 2.89 18.86
CA ALA A 174 8.63 3.32 20.00
C ALA A 174 9.18 4.64 20.58
N ARG A 175 10.49 4.71 20.85
CA ARG A 175 11.14 5.90 21.36
C ARG A 175 10.92 7.12 20.46
N VAL A 176 11.06 6.95 19.15
CA VAL A 176 10.86 8.05 18.19
C VAL A 176 9.39 8.47 18.09
N ALA A 177 8.45 7.53 18.22
CA ALA A 177 7.02 7.84 18.23
C ALA A 177 6.60 8.66 19.47
N GLU A 178 7.28 8.47 20.61
CA GLU A 178 7.01 9.11 21.89
C GLU A 178 7.77 10.44 22.10
N LEU A 179 8.66 10.84 21.19
CA LEU A 179 9.31 12.15 21.26
C LEU A 179 8.25 13.26 21.37
N ASP A 180 8.56 14.32 22.11
CA ASP A 180 7.77 15.55 22.03
C ASP A 180 7.85 16.16 20.61
N ASP A 181 7.02 17.13 20.32
CA ASP A 181 6.90 17.68 18.97
C ASP A 181 8.17 18.39 18.51
N ASP A 182 8.85 19.09 19.43
CA ASP A 182 10.07 19.84 19.10
C ASP A 182 11.24 18.89 18.82
N ALA A 183 11.43 17.86 19.63
CA ALA A 183 12.46 16.84 19.43
C ALA A 183 12.19 16.03 18.16
N PHE A 184 10.92 15.72 17.87
CA PHE A 184 10.57 15.03 16.61
C PHE A 184 10.83 15.89 15.38
N ILE A 185 10.46 17.17 15.40
CA ILE A 185 10.73 18.13 14.32
C ILE A 185 12.25 18.28 14.12
N ALA A 186 13.02 18.38 15.19
CA ALA A 186 14.47 18.44 15.12
C ALA A 186 15.06 17.20 14.42
N LEU A 187 14.58 16.01 14.77
CA LEU A 187 14.96 14.76 14.10
C LEU A 187 14.60 14.76 12.61
N VAL A 188 13.41 15.25 12.25
CA VAL A 188 13.01 15.34 10.84
C VAL A 188 13.92 16.32 10.08
N HIS A 189 14.25 17.47 10.67
CA HIS A 189 15.20 18.41 10.07
C HIS A 189 16.61 17.84 9.94
N GLU A 190 17.10 17.12 10.93
CA GLU A 190 18.40 16.43 10.86
C GLU A 190 18.45 15.50 9.62
N ARG A 191 17.38 14.77 9.35
CA ARG A 191 17.35 13.77 8.29
C ARG A 191 16.92 14.31 6.94
N PHE A 192 15.98 15.25 6.89
CA PHE A 192 15.44 15.82 5.65
C PHE A 192 16.10 17.15 5.27
N GLY A 193 16.48 17.96 6.23
CA GLY A 193 16.98 19.34 6.03
C GLY A 193 15.85 20.37 5.97
N TYR A 194 16.17 21.57 5.43
CA TYR A 194 15.31 22.74 5.43
C TYR A 194 14.78 23.14 4.05
N ARG A 195 14.72 22.21 3.10
CA ARG A 195 14.27 22.51 1.72
C ARG A 195 12.85 23.09 1.68
N LEU A 196 11.95 22.61 2.54
CA LEU A 196 10.58 23.13 2.70
C LEU A 196 10.45 24.15 3.84
N GLY A 197 11.56 24.78 4.25
CA GLY A 197 11.59 25.67 5.40
C GLY A 197 11.47 24.94 6.72
N ARG A 198 10.93 25.59 7.73
CA ARG A 198 10.68 24.99 9.05
C ARG A 198 9.43 24.12 9.02
N PHE A 199 9.46 23.02 9.77
CA PHE A 199 8.31 22.17 10.01
C PHE A 199 7.62 22.54 11.32
N SER A 200 6.32 22.31 11.37
CA SER A 200 5.50 22.52 12.57
C SER A 200 4.29 21.58 12.57
N ARG A 201 3.58 21.52 13.68
CA ARG A 201 2.32 20.81 13.85
C ARG A 201 2.38 19.35 13.36
N PRO A 202 3.29 18.52 13.88
CA PRO A 202 3.30 17.11 13.57
C PRO A 202 2.01 16.46 14.07
N GLY A 203 1.44 15.58 13.24
CA GLY A 203 0.29 14.78 13.62
C GLY A 203 0.67 13.63 14.54
N LYS A 204 -0.33 12.82 14.93
CA LYS A 204 -0.07 11.58 15.69
C LYS A 204 0.87 10.68 14.91
N ARG A 205 1.84 10.11 15.58
CA ARG A 205 2.87 9.21 15.03
C ARG A 205 2.54 7.78 15.42
N LYS A 206 2.43 6.91 14.43
CA LYS A 206 2.23 5.48 14.65
C LYS A 206 3.31 4.71 13.91
N PRO A 207 4.07 3.83 14.59
CA PRO A 207 5.04 2.99 13.94
C PRO A 207 4.36 1.80 13.27
N TYR A 208 4.82 1.46 12.06
CA TYR A 208 4.40 0.30 11.29
C TYR A 208 5.65 -0.52 10.93
N PRO A 209 5.79 -1.76 11.43
CA PRO A 209 6.90 -2.62 11.04
C PRO A 209 6.94 -2.83 9.53
N LEU A 210 8.13 -2.79 8.96
CA LEU A 210 8.34 -2.95 7.52
C LEU A 210 8.83 -4.37 7.23
N ALA A 211 8.01 -5.11 6.50
CA ALA A 211 8.32 -6.46 6.07
C ALA A 211 7.83 -6.67 4.63
N ARG A 212 8.51 -7.57 3.92
CA ARG A 212 7.98 -8.16 2.70
C ARG A 212 7.27 -9.47 3.07
N MET A 213 6.12 -9.71 2.48
CA MET A 213 5.42 -10.99 2.54
C MET A 213 4.92 -11.33 1.13
N LEU A 214 5.20 -12.54 0.66
CA LEU A 214 4.76 -13.03 -0.64
C LEU A 214 4.12 -14.41 -0.46
N ALA A 215 2.81 -14.49 -0.69
CA ALA A 215 2.10 -15.77 -0.72
C ALA A 215 2.69 -16.69 -1.81
N SER A 216 2.87 -17.95 -1.50
CA SER A 216 3.43 -18.97 -2.43
C SER A 216 2.47 -19.30 -3.58
N ALA A 217 1.17 -19.08 -3.39
CA ALA A 217 0.14 -19.20 -4.41
C ALA A 217 -0.86 -18.04 -4.27
N LEU A 218 -1.51 -17.68 -5.38
CA LEU A 218 -2.55 -16.63 -5.39
C LEU A 218 -3.96 -17.22 -5.33
N THR A 219 -4.11 -18.51 -5.57
CA THR A 219 -5.41 -19.18 -5.69
C THR A 219 -5.39 -20.56 -5.05
N ALA A 220 -6.56 -21.03 -4.65
CA ALA A 220 -6.92 -22.39 -4.34
C ALA A 220 -8.33 -22.69 -4.93
N PRO A 221 -8.86 -23.90 -4.87
CA PRO A 221 -10.19 -24.17 -5.38
C PRO A 221 -11.22 -23.17 -4.86
N ARG A 222 -11.85 -22.44 -5.80
CA ARG A 222 -12.86 -21.39 -5.52
C ARG A 222 -12.40 -20.26 -4.61
N MET A 223 -11.08 -20.02 -4.50
CA MET A 223 -10.52 -18.95 -3.69
C MET A 223 -9.42 -18.21 -4.43
N VAL A 224 -9.38 -16.88 -4.26
CA VAL A 224 -8.34 -16.00 -4.81
C VAL A 224 -7.89 -14.99 -3.76
N LEU A 225 -6.58 -14.73 -3.68
CA LEU A 225 -5.99 -13.70 -2.83
C LEU A 225 -5.74 -12.42 -3.64
N VAL A 226 -6.02 -11.27 -3.01
CA VAL A 226 -5.74 -9.94 -3.57
C VAL A 226 -5.09 -9.03 -2.52
N GLY A 227 -4.35 -8.04 -2.98
CA GLY A 227 -3.73 -7.02 -2.12
C GLY A 227 -2.79 -7.60 -1.07
N ASN A 228 -2.86 -7.10 0.16
CA ASN A 228 -1.93 -7.52 1.21
C ASN A 228 -2.11 -8.98 1.67
N ALA A 229 -3.22 -9.63 1.36
CA ALA A 229 -3.37 -11.08 1.58
C ALA A 229 -2.48 -11.89 0.64
N ALA A 230 -2.27 -11.41 -0.57
CA ALA A 230 -1.39 -12.01 -1.58
C ALA A 230 0.07 -11.56 -1.42
N GLN A 231 0.32 -10.26 -1.22
CA GLN A 231 1.66 -9.69 -1.09
C GLN A 231 1.68 -8.37 -0.30
N THR A 232 2.63 -8.24 0.60
CA THR A 232 3.00 -6.99 1.26
C THR A 232 4.40 -6.60 0.79
N VAL A 233 4.60 -5.35 0.42
CA VAL A 233 5.88 -4.83 -0.07
C VAL A 233 6.35 -3.65 0.78
N HIS A 234 7.64 -3.35 0.72
CA HIS A 234 8.18 -2.16 1.38
C HIS A 234 7.53 -0.89 0.79
N PRO A 235 7.21 0.14 1.60
CA PRO A 235 6.52 1.35 1.12
C PRO A 235 7.36 2.21 0.18
N LEU A 236 8.65 1.94 0.02
CA LEU A 236 9.52 2.66 -0.90
C LEU A 236 8.98 2.56 -2.33
N GLY A 237 8.73 3.72 -2.95
CA GLY A 237 8.07 3.82 -4.25
C GLY A 237 6.54 3.67 -4.21
N ALA A 238 5.91 3.60 -3.03
CA ALA A 238 4.44 3.60 -2.83
C ALA A 238 3.67 2.54 -3.65
N GLN A 239 4.27 1.35 -3.90
CA GLN A 239 3.70 0.33 -4.81
C GLN A 239 2.67 -0.59 -4.18
N GLY A 240 2.61 -0.70 -2.82
CA GLY A 240 1.77 -1.70 -2.15
C GLY A 240 0.29 -1.56 -2.47
N PHE A 241 -0.27 -0.36 -2.31
CA PHE A 241 -1.67 -0.08 -2.63
C PHE A 241 -1.96 -0.26 -4.13
N ASN A 242 -1.08 0.25 -4.99
CA ASN A 242 -1.24 0.17 -6.44
C ASN A 242 -1.23 -1.29 -6.93
N LEU A 243 -0.38 -2.14 -6.35
CA LEU A 243 -0.34 -3.56 -6.68
C LEU A 243 -1.65 -4.25 -6.31
N GLY A 244 -2.19 -3.98 -5.11
CA GLY A 244 -3.49 -4.50 -4.68
C GLY A 244 -4.66 -4.00 -5.53
N LEU A 245 -4.62 -2.74 -5.97
CA LEU A 245 -5.63 -2.19 -6.87
C LEU A 245 -5.59 -2.87 -8.25
N ARG A 246 -4.40 -3.14 -8.78
CA ARG A 246 -4.25 -3.90 -10.03
C ARG A 246 -4.73 -5.35 -9.89
N ASP A 247 -4.58 -5.97 -8.70
CA ASP A 247 -5.17 -7.29 -8.41
C ASP A 247 -6.69 -7.24 -8.52
N ALA A 248 -7.32 -6.28 -7.83
CA ALA A 248 -8.77 -6.12 -7.83
C ALA A 248 -9.32 -5.83 -9.24
N LEU A 249 -8.66 -4.96 -10.01
CA LEU A 249 -9.05 -4.65 -11.39
C LEU A 249 -8.96 -5.88 -12.30
N SER A 250 -7.82 -6.59 -12.25
CA SER A 250 -7.62 -7.78 -13.08
C SER A 250 -8.63 -8.89 -12.78
N LEU A 251 -8.94 -9.10 -11.48
CA LEU A 251 -9.96 -10.05 -11.06
C LEU A 251 -11.34 -9.62 -11.56
N SER A 252 -11.69 -8.34 -11.38
CA SER A 252 -12.98 -7.80 -11.80
C SER A 252 -13.22 -7.95 -13.30
N GLU A 253 -12.22 -7.66 -14.13
CA GLU A 253 -12.30 -7.85 -15.59
C GLU A 253 -12.59 -9.30 -15.94
N LEU A 254 -11.87 -10.26 -15.35
CA LEU A 254 -12.08 -11.70 -15.60
C LEU A 254 -13.46 -12.18 -15.14
N LEU A 255 -13.95 -11.67 -14.00
CA LEU A 255 -15.29 -11.99 -13.50
C LEU A 255 -16.39 -11.42 -14.41
N ILE A 256 -16.21 -10.22 -14.95
CA ILE A 256 -17.15 -9.62 -15.91
C ILE A 256 -17.18 -10.42 -17.21
N GLU A 257 -16.02 -10.83 -17.72
CA GLU A 257 -15.93 -11.71 -18.90
C GLU A 257 -16.68 -13.02 -18.65
N SER A 258 -16.35 -13.72 -17.54
CA SER A 258 -17.01 -14.98 -17.17
C SER A 258 -18.52 -14.84 -17.02
N ARG A 259 -19.01 -13.75 -16.42
CA ARG A 259 -20.45 -13.50 -16.26
C ARG A 259 -21.18 -13.36 -17.61
N ARG A 260 -20.54 -12.73 -18.61
CA ARG A 260 -21.12 -12.60 -19.96
C ARG A 260 -21.33 -13.95 -20.63
N ASP A 261 -20.43 -14.89 -20.37
CA ASP A 261 -20.44 -16.24 -20.93
C ASP A 261 -21.24 -17.24 -20.05
N ALA A 262 -21.98 -16.75 -19.06
CA ALA A 262 -22.68 -17.55 -18.04
C ALA A 262 -21.74 -18.55 -17.31
N GLY A 263 -20.45 -18.18 -17.21
CA GLY A 263 -19.41 -19.02 -16.61
C GLY A 263 -19.45 -19.08 -15.08
N ASP A 264 -18.62 -19.94 -14.53
CA ASP A 264 -18.46 -20.06 -13.08
C ASP A 264 -17.33 -19.14 -12.59
N PRO A 265 -17.60 -18.17 -11.68
CA PRO A 265 -16.59 -17.27 -11.15
C PRO A 265 -15.49 -17.99 -10.34
N GLY A 266 -15.78 -19.21 -9.84
CA GLY A 266 -14.82 -20.05 -9.11
C GLY A 266 -14.13 -21.11 -9.98
N ALA A 267 -14.32 -21.09 -11.29
CA ALA A 267 -13.74 -22.08 -12.21
C ALA A 267 -12.20 -22.01 -12.21
N ALA A 268 -11.57 -23.18 -12.31
CA ALA A 268 -10.12 -23.31 -12.23
C ALA A 268 -9.39 -22.58 -13.38
N ASP A 269 -9.96 -22.55 -14.57
CA ASP A 269 -9.42 -21.85 -15.73
C ASP A 269 -9.43 -20.33 -15.55
N LEU A 270 -10.51 -19.75 -14.98
CA LEU A 270 -10.56 -18.33 -14.64
C LEU A 270 -9.48 -17.97 -13.60
N LEU A 271 -9.34 -18.79 -12.56
CA LEU A 271 -8.33 -18.57 -11.53
C LEU A 271 -6.91 -18.72 -12.10
N ALA A 272 -6.67 -19.67 -13.01
CA ALA A 272 -5.38 -19.80 -13.70
C ALA A 272 -5.07 -18.57 -14.57
N ARG A 273 -6.06 -18.01 -15.27
CA ARG A 273 -5.92 -16.75 -16.04
C ARG A 273 -5.58 -15.58 -15.14
N TYR A 274 -6.18 -15.49 -13.95
CA TYR A 274 -5.82 -14.48 -12.96
C TYR A 274 -4.36 -14.60 -12.53
N VAL A 275 -3.90 -15.80 -12.16
CA VAL A 275 -2.50 -16.06 -11.81
C VAL A 275 -1.56 -15.66 -12.93
N ALA A 276 -1.83 -16.08 -14.16
CA ALA A 276 -1.00 -15.75 -15.33
C ALA A 276 -0.91 -14.24 -15.58
N ARG A 277 -2.01 -13.51 -15.41
CA ARG A 277 -2.07 -12.05 -15.59
C ARG A 277 -1.32 -11.28 -14.48
N ARG A 278 -1.38 -11.78 -13.22
CA ARG A 278 -0.81 -11.05 -12.08
C ARG A 278 0.64 -11.39 -11.77
N THR A 279 1.10 -12.61 -12.10
CA THR A 279 2.45 -13.08 -11.73
C THR A 279 3.57 -12.17 -12.24
N PRO A 280 3.63 -11.75 -13.52
CA PRO A 280 4.72 -10.91 -14.02
C PRO A 280 4.81 -9.56 -13.31
N ASP A 281 3.67 -8.85 -13.17
CA ASP A 281 3.60 -7.55 -12.49
C ASP A 281 3.96 -7.66 -11.01
N ARG A 282 3.44 -8.69 -10.33
CA ARG A 282 3.75 -8.99 -8.94
C ARG A 282 5.24 -9.23 -8.74
N GLN A 283 5.87 -10.06 -9.58
CA GLN A 283 7.29 -10.37 -9.50
C GLN A 283 8.15 -9.12 -9.75
N ALA A 284 7.86 -8.37 -10.82
CA ALA A 284 8.61 -7.16 -11.16
C ALA A 284 8.51 -6.10 -10.05
N THR A 285 7.29 -5.83 -9.55
CA THR A 285 7.07 -4.82 -8.52
C THR A 285 7.72 -5.21 -7.19
N THR A 286 7.63 -6.47 -6.79
CA THR A 286 8.20 -6.93 -5.51
C THR A 286 9.72 -7.00 -5.56
N ALA A 287 10.32 -7.42 -6.68
CA ALA A 287 11.76 -7.40 -6.90
C ALA A 287 12.29 -5.96 -6.88
N PHE A 288 11.68 -5.06 -7.65
CA PHE A 288 12.05 -3.65 -7.69
C PHE A 288 12.06 -3.01 -6.29
N SER A 289 10.96 -3.16 -5.54
CA SER A 289 10.86 -2.59 -4.19
C SER A 289 11.91 -3.16 -3.24
N HIS A 290 12.15 -4.47 -3.30
CA HIS A 290 13.15 -5.14 -2.46
C HIS A 290 14.58 -4.73 -2.80
N ASP A 291 14.92 -4.74 -4.08
CA ASP A 291 16.26 -4.41 -4.56
C ASP A 291 16.60 -2.94 -4.31
N LEU A 292 15.63 -2.04 -4.47
CA LEU A 292 15.80 -0.62 -4.18
C LEU A 292 16.17 -0.40 -2.69
N VAL A 293 15.50 -1.09 -1.77
CA VAL A 293 15.84 -1.02 -0.34
C VAL A 293 17.24 -1.56 -0.09
N ARG A 294 17.63 -2.67 -0.72
CA ARG A 294 18.97 -3.26 -0.54
C ARG A 294 20.07 -2.36 -1.08
N LEU A 295 19.86 -1.75 -2.25
CA LEU A 295 20.82 -0.81 -2.87
C LEU A 295 21.03 0.42 -1.99
N THR A 296 19.96 0.98 -1.44
CA THR A 296 20.03 2.19 -0.62
C THR A 296 20.66 1.95 0.76
N ARG A 297 20.65 0.72 1.26
CA ARG A 297 21.24 0.31 2.54
C ARG A 297 22.67 -0.24 2.43
N ASN A 298 23.16 -0.46 1.20
CA ASN A 298 24.47 -1.09 1.02
C ASN A 298 25.60 -0.13 1.46
N PRO A 299 26.46 -0.52 2.41
CA PRO A 299 27.57 0.31 2.87
C PRO A 299 28.75 0.38 1.86
N PHE A 300 28.72 -0.42 0.78
CA PHE A 300 29.83 -0.52 -0.16
C PHE A 300 29.97 0.75 -1.00
N PRO A 301 31.08 1.52 -0.91
CA PRO A 301 31.22 2.82 -1.55
C PRO A 301 30.92 2.87 -3.06
N PRO A 302 31.34 1.89 -3.89
CA PRO A 302 31.03 1.89 -5.33
C PRO A 302 29.54 1.76 -5.64
N LEU A 303 28.76 1.03 -4.81
CA LEU A 303 27.32 0.86 -5.00
C LEU A 303 26.52 2.05 -4.45
N ARG A 304 27.09 2.82 -3.51
CA ARG A 304 26.51 4.10 -3.06
C ARG A 304 26.48 5.14 -4.19
N TRP A 305 27.42 5.06 -5.15
CA TRP A 305 27.52 5.97 -6.31
C TRP A 305 26.51 5.65 -7.41
N LEU A 306 26.04 4.40 -7.52
CA LEU A 306 25.05 3.98 -8.51
C LEU A 306 23.59 4.29 -8.08
N GLY A 307 23.38 4.64 -6.81
CA GLY A 307 22.06 5.03 -6.24
C GLY A 307 21.94 6.52 -5.95
N SER A 308 22.87 7.35 -6.44
CA SER A 308 22.88 8.81 -6.30
C SER A 308 22.46 9.52 -7.60
#